data_f0500623be8d661e84aa57441cf3d1b6
#
_entry.id   f0500623be8d661e84aa57441cf3d1b6
#
_cell.length_a   1.000
_cell.length_b   1.000
_cell.length_c   1.000
_cell.angle_alpha   90.00
_cell.angle_beta   90.00
_cell.angle_gamma   90.00
#
_symmetry.space_group_name_H-M   'P 1'
#
loop_
_entity.id
_entity.type
_entity.pdbx_description
1 polymer ?
#
loop_
_entity_poly.entity_id
_entity_poly.type
_entity_poly.pdbx_seq_one_letter_code
_entity_poly.pdbx_strand_id
1 'polypeptide(L)'
;MRYLVPDKSKAGDIQYLWDRYIDPAFNNLNLKITENPKAEDAIQAMKKAGAVTSLAHFHKKIGFKNYTREEQEANIKYLHEIGLDGMEAYYPNYSEDDEKFAHYLIEKYGLVPTGGTDFHGANRPSVDLGSGTNNNLDVPYEFYQNICKLIKR
;
A
#
# COMPACT_ATOMS: atom_id res chain seq x y z
N MET A 1 -8.41 12.78 -16.31
CA MET A 1 -8.88 11.66 -17.16
C MET A 1 -10.27 11.85 -17.76
N ARG A 2 -11.26 12.40 -17.06
CA ARG A 2 -12.62 12.62 -17.62
C ARG A 2 -12.69 13.29 -18.99
N TYR A 3 -11.70 14.09 -19.36
CA TYR A 3 -11.65 14.82 -20.64
C TYR A 3 -11.07 13.99 -21.80
N LEU A 4 -10.37 12.91 -21.51
CA LEU A 4 -9.69 12.07 -22.51
C LEU A 4 -10.51 10.85 -22.93
N VAL A 5 -11.57 10.52 -22.20
CA VAL A 5 -12.40 9.34 -22.46
C VAL A 5 -13.68 9.77 -23.19
N PRO A 6 -13.89 9.34 -24.45
CA PRO A 6 -15.09 9.68 -25.22
C PRO A 6 -16.37 9.19 -24.53
N ASP A 7 -16.38 7.97 -24.02
CA ASP A 7 -17.50 7.42 -23.27
C ASP A 7 -17.40 7.84 -21.78
N LYS A 8 -18.19 8.84 -21.41
CA LYS A 8 -18.21 9.38 -20.05
C LYS A 8 -18.70 8.40 -19.01
N SER A 9 -19.47 7.38 -19.39
CA SER A 9 -19.91 6.32 -18.46
C SER A 9 -18.75 5.43 -18.01
N LYS A 10 -17.69 5.35 -18.81
CA LYS A 10 -16.48 4.57 -18.55
C LYS A 10 -15.34 5.36 -17.89
N ALA A 11 -15.54 6.65 -17.67
CA ALA A 11 -14.48 7.51 -17.12
C ALA A 11 -14.02 7.16 -15.70
N GLY A 12 -14.78 6.35 -14.96
CA GLY A 12 -14.44 5.84 -13.63
C GLY A 12 -13.99 4.37 -13.62
N ASP A 13 -14.06 3.68 -14.75
CA ASP A 13 -13.67 2.28 -14.87
C ASP A 13 -12.15 2.19 -15.11
N ILE A 14 -11.39 1.91 -14.06
CA ILE A 14 -9.92 1.88 -14.12
C ILE A 14 -9.44 0.76 -15.04
N GLN A 15 -10.08 -0.43 -15.04
CA GLN A 15 -9.67 -1.53 -15.91
C GLN A 15 -9.88 -1.16 -17.38
N TYR A 16 -11.04 -0.61 -17.72
CA TYR A 16 -11.31 -0.09 -19.07
C TYR A 16 -10.30 0.97 -19.50
N LEU A 17 -9.95 1.92 -18.60
CA LEU A 17 -8.98 2.96 -18.89
C LEU A 17 -7.59 2.38 -19.11
N TRP A 18 -7.22 1.39 -18.30
CA TRP A 18 -5.94 0.70 -18.42
C TRP A 18 -5.84 0.00 -19.77
N ASP A 19 -6.76 -0.93 -20.05
CA ASP A 19 -6.73 -1.76 -21.25
C ASP A 19 -6.86 -0.96 -22.55
N ARG A 20 -7.61 0.14 -22.52
CA ARG A 20 -7.94 0.90 -23.73
C ARG A 20 -6.98 2.04 -24.03
N TYR A 21 -6.39 2.66 -23.01
CA TYR A 21 -5.60 3.88 -23.17
C TYR A 21 -4.20 3.79 -22.59
N ILE A 22 -4.03 3.17 -21.43
CA ILE A 22 -2.75 3.16 -20.73
C ILE A 22 -1.85 2.09 -21.34
N ASP A 23 -2.27 0.86 -21.36
CA ASP A 23 -1.51 -0.29 -21.88
C ASP A 23 -1.12 -0.11 -23.35
N PRO A 24 -2.04 0.24 -24.27
CA PRO A 24 -1.67 0.53 -25.64
C PRO A 24 -0.71 1.72 -25.80
N ALA A 25 -0.88 2.78 -24.97
CA ALA A 25 0.02 3.93 -25.01
C ALA A 25 1.45 3.53 -24.57
N PHE A 26 1.59 2.76 -23.51
CA PHE A 26 2.89 2.23 -23.06
C PHE A 26 3.53 1.35 -24.14
N ASN A 27 2.76 0.44 -24.73
CA ASN A 27 3.26 -0.46 -25.76
C ASN A 27 3.65 0.29 -27.05
N ASN A 28 2.80 1.23 -27.52
CA ASN A 28 3.03 1.98 -28.75
C ASN A 28 4.18 3.00 -28.64
N LEU A 29 4.37 3.61 -27.46
CA LEU A 29 5.42 4.59 -27.24
C LEU A 29 6.74 3.91 -26.82
N ASN A 30 6.78 2.58 -26.76
CA ASN A 30 7.91 1.81 -26.25
C ASN A 30 8.42 2.36 -24.90
N LEU A 31 7.49 2.91 -24.13
CA LEU A 31 7.75 3.39 -22.78
C LEU A 31 7.92 2.15 -21.88
N LYS A 32 9.08 1.54 -21.99
CA LYS A 32 9.53 0.66 -20.93
C LYS A 32 9.70 1.55 -19.71
N ILE A 33 8.85 1.36 -18.72
CA ILE A 33 9.25 1.66 -17.34
C ILE A 33 10.37 0.67 -17.07
N THR A 34 11.57 1.04 -17.46
CA THR A 34 12.72 0.15 -17.49
C THR A 34 13.21 -0.16 -16.10
N GLU A 35 12.84 0.68 -15.11
CA GLU A 35 13.21 0.48 -13.72
C GLU A 35 12.15 1.09 -12.81
N ASN A 36 11.53 0.27 -11.98
CA ASN A 36 10.81 0.79 -10.82
C ASN A 36 11.81 1.53 -9.92
N PRO A 37 11.43 2.66 -9.31
CA PRO A 37 12.30 3.33 -8.36
C PRO A 37 12.69 2.35 -7.24
N LYS A 38 13.94 2.38 -6.84
CA LYS A 38 14.40 1.60 -5.70
C LYS A 38 13.67 2.06 -4.43
N ALA A 39 13.45 1.14 -3.51
CA ALA A 39 12.80 1.46 -2.25
C ALA A 39 13.52 2.58 -1.48
N GLU A 40 14.85 2.58 -1.54
CA GLU A 40 15.69 3.61 -0.94
C GLU A 40 15.39 5.00 -1.49
N ASP A 41 15.34 5.12 -2.82
CA ASP A 41 15.12 6.40 -3.50
C ASP A 41 13.70 6.91 -3.19
N ALA A 42 12.71 6.01 -3.20
CA ALA A 42 11.32 6.35 -2.89
C ALA A 42 11.16 6.82 -1.43
N ILE A 43 11.70 6.06 -0.46
CA ILE A 43 11.64 6.41 0.97
C ILE A 43 12.37 7.73 1.23
N GLN A 44 13.57 7.92 0.67
CA GLN A 44 14.33 9.15 0.85
C GLN A 44 13.64 10.37 0.22
N ALA A 45 13.01 10.22 -0.93
CA ALA A 45 12.23 11.29 -1.55
C ALA A 45 11.04 11.69 -0.67
N MET A 46 10.30 10.73 -0.12
CA MET A 46 9.18 10.97 0.79
C MET A 46 9.65 11.66 2.09
N LYS A 47 10.75 11.21 2.67
CA LYS A 47 11.33 11.85 3.86
C LYS A 47 11.75 13.30 3.61
N LYS A 48 12.40 13.59 2.47
CA LYS A 48 12.74 14.96 2.07
C LYS A 48 11.51 15.86 1.90
N ALA A 49 10.37 15.26 1.51
CA ALA A 49 9.09 15.96 1.43
C ALA A 49 8.39 16.13 2.78
N GLY A 50 8.94 15.62 3.89
CA GLY A 50 8.32 15.65 5.22
C GLY A 50 7.18 14.64 5.37
N ALA A 51 7.10 13.64 4.51
CA ALA A 51 6.07 12.61 4.56
C ALA A 51 6.46 11.45 5.49
N VAL A 52 5.44 10.75 6.00
CA VAL A 52 5.57 9.47 6.71
C VAL A 52 5.34 8.34 5.71
N THR A 53 6.19 7.33 5.75
CA THR A 53 6.12 6.17 4.88
C THR A 53 5.59 4.95 5.62
N SER A 54 4.69 4.18 5.00
CA SER A 54 4.15 2.94 5.57
C SER A 54 4.09 1.84 4.52
N LEU A 55 4.52 0.62 4.90
CA LEU A 55 4.43 -0.56 4.06
C LEU A 55 2.99 -1.09 4.08
N ALA A 56 2.31 -1.01 2.94
CA ALA A 56 0.96 -1.51 2.77
C ALA A 56 0.95 -3.02 2.51
N HIS A 57 -0.10 -3.71 3.01
CA HIS A 57 -0.49 -5.10 2.69
C HIS A 57 0.69 -6.04 2.36
N PHE A 58 1.67 -6.14 3.26
CA PHE A 58 2.93 -6.86 3.04
C PHE A 58 2.75 -8.29 2.55
N HIS A 59 1.69 -8.97 2.95
CA HIS A 59 1.36 -10.35 2.57
C HIS A 59 0.50 -10.43 1.30
N LYS A 60 0.63 -9.50 0.36
CA LYS A 60 0.02 -9.59 -0.98
C LYS A 60 1.00 -10.16 -2.01
N LYS A 61 0.46 -10.62 -3.15
CA LYS A 61 1.27 -11.12 -4.28
C LYS A 61 2.27 -10.08 -4.81
N ILE A 62 1.91 -8.80 -4.76
CA ILE A 62 2.79 -7.67 -5.11
C ILE A 62 3.76 -7.28 -3.99
N GLY A 63 3.60 -7.86 -2.80
CA GLY A 63 4.50 -7.72 -1.66
C GLY A 63 5.32 -8.98 -1.43
N PHE A 64 5.30 -9.49 -0.22
CA PHE A 64 6.15 -10.59 0.23
C PHE A 64 5.41 -11.94 0.41
N LYS A 65 4.24 -12.13 -0.20
CA LYS A 65 3.43 -13.35 -0.02
C LYS A 65 4.17 -14.65 -0.31
N ASN A 66 5.08 -14.63 -1.28
CA ASN A 66 5.79 -15.83 -1.73
C ASN A 66 7.11 -16.07 -0.98
N TYR A 67 7.41 -15.24 0.01
CA TYR A 67 8.60 -15.34 0.85
C TYR A 67 8.28 -16.07 2.15
N THR A 68 9.27 -16.75 2.74
CA THR A 68 9.13 -17.30 4.08
C THR A 68 9.02 -16.19 5.12
N ARG A 69 8.61 -16.49 6.35
CA ARG A 69 8.51 -15.49 7.43
C ARG A 69 9.87 -14.85 7.73
N GLU A 70 10.95 -15.63 7.67
CA GLU A 70 12.31 -15.14 7.83
C GLU A 70 12.73 -14.17 6.74
N GLU A 71 12.38 -14.49 5.49
CA GLU A 71 12.65 -13.61 4.34
C GLU A 71 11.78 -12.33 4.39
N GLN A 72 10.51 -12.46 4.79
CA GLN A 72 9.63 -11.32 5.00
C GLN A 72 10.20 -10.38 6.07
N GLU A 73 10.62 -10.93 7.20
CA GLU A 73 11.24 -10.16 8.27
C GLU A 73 12.54 -9.50 7.82
N ALA A 74 13.41 -10.20 7.10
CA ALA A 74 14.66 -9.64 6.59
C ALA A 74 14.41 -8.45 5.66
N ASN A 75 13.41 -8.54 4.77
CA ASN A 75 13.03 -7.45 3.88
C ASN A 75 12.43 -6.26 4.64
N ILE A 76 11.57 -6.50 5.63
CA ILE A 76 10.96 -5.43 6.43
C ILE A 76 12.02 -4.75 7.32
N LYS A 77 12.93 -5.51 7.90
CA LYS A 77 14.09 -4.97 8.61
C LYS A 77 14.91 -4.04 7.71
N TYR A 78 15.23 -4.49 6.49
CA TYR A 78 15.96 -3.67 5.52
C TYR A 78 15.20 -2.37 5.20
N LEU A 79 13.89 -2.44 4.93
CA LEU A 79 13.08 -1.25 4.69
C LEU A 79 13.10 -0.29 5.88
N HIS A 80 13.05 -0.81 7.11
CA HIS A 80 13.19 -0.02 8.33
C HIS A 80 14.56 0.66 8.40
N GLU A 81 15.66 -0.07 8.13
CA GLU A 81 17.02 0.46 8.16
C GLU A 81 17.24 1.60 7.15
N ILE A 82 16.58 1.58 5.99
CA ILE A 82 16.60 2.68 5.02
C ILE A 82 15.58 3.78 5.29
N GLY A 83 14.78 3.65 6.36
CA GLY A 83 13.96 4.72 6.90
C GLY A 83 12.45 4.59 6.75
N LEU A 84 11.92 3.39 6.51
CA LEU A 84 10.49 3.12 6.61
C LEU A 84 9.98 3.46 8.01
N ASP A 85 8.90 4.24 8.11
CA ASP A 85 8.37 4.70 9.40
C ASP A 85 7.32 3.76 9.99
N GLY A 86 6.54 3.08 9.17
CA GLY A 86 5.43 2.25 9.62
C GLY A 86 5.11 1.09 8.71
N MET A 87 4.19 0.24 9.15
CA MET A 87 3.60 -0.79 8.31
C MET A 87 2.15 -1.06 8.68
N GLU A 88 1.42 -1.60 7.71
CA GLU A 88 0.02 -1.96 7.87
C GLU A 88 -0.11 -3.19 8.77
N ALA A 89 -0.76 -2.98 9.94
CA ALA A 89 -1.07 -4.04 10.90
C ALA A 89 -2.43 -4.68 10.62
N TYR A 90 -3.40 -3.85 10.15
CA TYR A 90 -4.76 -4.26 9.88
C TYR A 90 -5.08 -4.11 8.40
N TYR A 91 -5.45 -5.24 7.77
CA TYR A 91 -5.85 -5.31 6.37
C TYR A 91 -6.92 -6.40 6.19
N PRO A 92 -8.00 -6.18 5.41
CA PRO A 92 -9.15 -7.09 5.35
C PRO A 92 -8.84 -8.54 4.97
N ASN A 93 -7.75 -8.78 4.27
CA ASN A 93 -7.36 -10.11 3.80
C ASN A 93 -6.16 -10.69 4.54
N TYR A 94 -5.77 -10.12 5.67
CA TYR A 94 -4.80 -10.79 6.54
C TYR A 94 -5.46 -11.96 7.25
N SER A 95 -4.72 -13.06 7.38
CA SER A 95 -5.04 -14.11 8.32
C SER A 95 -4.67 -13.65 9.73
N GLU A 96 -5.19 -14.36 10.73
CA GLU A 96 -4.81 -14.11 12.13
C GLU A 96 -3.28 -14.22 12.35
N ASP A 97 -2.62 -15.13 11.62
CA ASP A 97 -1.18 -15.28 11.66
C ASP A 97 -0.44 -14.11 11.01
N ASP A 98 -1.01 -13.52 9.94
CA ASP A 98 -0.43 -12.33 9.30
C ASP A 98 -0.54 -11.11 10.23
N GLU A 99 -1.66 -10.93 10.90
CA GLU A 99 -1.84 -9.85 11.88
C GLU A 99 -0.88 -9.99 13.05
N LYS A 100 -0.78 -11.18 13.63
CA LYS A 100 0.19 -11.46 14.72
C LYS A 100 1.62 -11.18 14.27
N PHE A 101 1.96 -11.59 13.06
CA PHE A 101 3.30 -11.36 12.52
C PHE A 101 3.56 -9.88 12.24
N ALA A 102 2.57 -9.15 11.71
CA ALA A 102 2.68 -7.70 11.52
C ALA A 102 2.92 -6.99 12.85
N HIS A 103 2.13 -7.30 13.88
CA HIS A 103 2.31 -6.73 15.23
C HIS A 103 3.67 -7.05 15.83
N TYR A 104 4.14 -8.30 15.69
CA TYR A 104 5.48 -8.70 16.12
C TYR A 104 6.58 -7.84 15.46
N LEU A 105 6.50 -7.62 14.15
CA LEU A 105 7.49 -6.82 13.44
C LEU A 105 7.42 -5.33 13.80
N ILE A 106 6.21 -4.80 13.98
CA ILE A 106 5.97 -3.41 14.41
C ILE A 106 6.62 -3.17 15.76
N GLU A 107 6.37 -4.06 16.74
CA GLU A 107 6.97 -3.96 18.07
C GLU A 107 8.49 -4.11 18.03
N LYS A 108 8.96 -5.13 17.30
CA LYS A 108 10.40 -5.46 17.22
C LYS A 108 11.25 -4.34 16.63
N TYR A 109 10.74 -3.66 15.60
CA TYR A 109 11.47 -2.61 14.88
C TYR A 109 11.02 -1.20 15.24
N GLY A 110 10.06 -1.04 16.15
CA GLY A 110 9.55 0.28 16.54
C GLY A 110 8.84 1.02 15.40
N LEU A 111 8.21 0.29 14.48
CA LEU A 111 7.44 0.84 13.38
C LEU A 111 6.11 1.41 13.89
N VAL A 112 5.55 2.38 13.18
CA VAL A 112 4.21 2.90 13.48
C VAL A 112 3.17 2.00 12.82
N PRO A 113 2.20 1.46 13.58
CA PRO A 113 1.13 0.69 12.99
C PRO A 113 0.20 1.56 12.17
N THR A 114 -0.19 1.04 11.01
CA THR A 114 -1.24 1.62 10.15
C THR A 114 -2.30 0.57 9.84
N GLY A 115 -3.36 0.96 9.19
CA GLY A 115 -4.38 0.03 8.71
C GLY A 115 -5.21 0.66 7.61
N GLY A 116 -5.78 -0.17 6.76
CA GLY A 116 -6.59 0.29 5.65
C GLY A 116 -7.34 -0.82 4.94
N THR A 117 -8.39 -0.45 4.22
CA THR A 117 -9.26 -1.39 3.50
C THR A 117 -8.79 -1.69 2.09
N ASP A 118 -7.83 -0.92 1.57
CA ASP A 118 -7.44 -0.97 0.16
C ASP A 118 -8.66 -0.73 -0.76
N PHE A 119 -9.49 0.25 -0.37
CA PHE A 119 -10.71 0.61 -1.07
C PHE A 119 -10.42 1.20 -2.45
N HIS A 120 -11.10 0.68 -3.47
CA HIS A 120 -10.93 1.08 -4.87
C HIS A 120 -12.26 1.47 -5.54
N GLY A 121 -13.26 1.84 -4.77
CA GLY A 121 -14.57 2.20 -5.29
C GLY A 121 -15.22 1.08 -6.11
N ALA A 122 -15.78 1.43 -7.25
CA ALA A 122 -16.47 0.49 -8.13
C ALA A 122 -15.59 -0.65 -8.67
N ASN A 123 -14.25 -0.52 -8.63
CA ASN A 123 -13.32 -1.57 -9.07
C ASN A 123 -13.15 -2.70 -8.02
N ARG A 124 -13.59 -2.45 -6.79
CA ARG A 124 -13.61 -3.43 -5.69
C ARG A 124 -14.90 -3.27 -4.89
N PRO A 125 -16.05 -3.63 -5.48
CA PRO A 125 -17.36 -3.35 -4.89
C PRO A 125 -17.65 -4.14 -3.60
N SER A 126 -16.84 -5.17 -3.30
CA SER A 126 -16.95 -5.97 -2.08
C SER A 126 -16.18 -5.39 -0.89
N VAL A 127 -15.46 -4.27 -1.08
CA VAL A 127 -14.67 -3.65 -0.03
C VAL A 127 -15.26 -2.29 0.30
N ASP A 128 -15.70 -2.10 1.53
CA ASP A 128 -16.24 -0.84 2.02
C ASP A 128 -15.12 0.05 2.60
N LEU A 129 -15.28 1.36 2.41
CA LEU A 129 -14.36 2.35 2.95
C LEU A 129 -14.42 2.33 4.49
N GLY A 130 -13.29 2.09 5.12
CA GLY A 130 -13.14 2.11 6.58
C GLY A 130 -13.50 0.82 7.29
N SER A 131 -14.37 -0.03 6.74
CA SER A 131 -14.85 -1.26 7.40
C SER A 131 -14.43 -2.58 6.72
N GLY A 132 -13.80 -2.51 5.55
CA GLY A 132 -13.26 -3.69 4.86
C GLY A 132 -14.30 -4.51 4.12
N THR A 133 -14.19 -5.83 4.18
CA THR A 133 -15.11 -6.77 3.54
C THR A 133 -16.05 -7.34 4.60
N ASN A 134 -17.36 -7.12 4.47
CA ASN A 134 -18.36 -7.56 5.46
C ASN A 134 -18.05 -7.06 6.89
N ASN A 135 -17.59 -5.82 7.02
CA ASN A 135 -17.23 -5.19 8.31
C ASN A 135 -16.14 -5.98 9.09
N ASN A 136 -15.18 -6.56 8.38
CA ASN A 136 -14.10 -7.33 8.99
C ASN A 136 -12.87 -6.50 9.39
N LEU A 137 -12.95 -5.18 9.34
CA LEU A 137 -11.85 -4.30 9.69
C LEU A 137 -12.31 -3.21 10.66
N ASP A 138 -11.58 -3.07 11.77
CA ASP A 138 -11.70 -1.95 12.71
C ASP A 138 -10.29 -1.48 13.07
N VAL A 139 -9.88 -0.34 12.51
CA VAL A 139 -8.54 0.21 12.71
C VAL A 139 -8.57 1.16 13.90
N PRO A 140 -7.76 0.93 14.96
CA PRO A 140 -7.72 1.80 16.13
C PRO A 140 -7.40 3.25 15.79
N TYR A 141 -8.20 4.19 16.28
CA TYR A 141 -8.01 5.63 16.02
C TYR A 141 -6.65 6.15 16.51
N GLU A 142 -6.06 5.51 17.49
CA GLU A 142 -4.71 5.85 17.98
C GLU A 142 -3.63 5.74 16.90
N PHE A 143 -3.81 4.89 15.88
CA PHE A 143 -2.87 4.78 14.77
C PHE A 143 -2.78 6.08 13.97
N TYR A 144 -3.94 6.70 13.70
CA TYR A 144 -3.98 8.04 13.11
C TYR A 144 -3.27 9.07 13.99
N GLN A 145 -3.52 9.05 15.30
CA GLN A 145 -2.88 9.98 16.23
C GLN A 145 -1.36 9.81 16.25
N ASN A 146 -0.85 8.58 16.15
CA ASN A 146 0.57 8.28 16.10
C ASN A 146 1.23 8.80 14.81
N ILE A 147 0.58 8.64 13.66
CA ILE A 147 1.02 9.24 12.39
C ILE A 147 1.08 10.76 12.50
N CYS A 148 0.05 11.40 13.06
CA CYS A 148 0.03 12.84 13.25
C CYS A 148 1.18 13.37 14.13
N LYS A 149 1.62 12.59 15.11
CA LYS A 149 2.79 12.94 15.94
C LYS A 149 4.10 12.90 15.14
N LEU A 150 4.23 11.96 14.18
CA LEU A 150 5.41 11.87 13.32
C LEU A 150 5.49 13.04 12.33
N ILE A 151 4.38 13.44 11.73
CA ILE A 151 4.33 14.55 10.76
C ILE A 151 4.70 15.91 11.39
N LYS A 152 4.45 16.08 12.69
CA LYS A 152 4.71 17.33 13.42
C LYS A 152 6.16 17.47 13.93
N ARG A 153 7.00 16.49 13.71
CA ARG A 153 8.42 16.52 14.07
C ARG A 153 9.27 17.11 12.94
#